data_bbb979b20d88ba20ba876bfafeff25e1
#
_entry.id   bbb979b20d88ba20ba876bfafeff25e1
#
_cell.length_a   1.000
_cell.length_b   1.000
_cell.length_c   1.000
_cell.angle_alpha   90.00
_cell.angle_beta   90.00
_cell.angle_gamma   90.00
#
_symmetry.space_group_name_H-M   'P 1'
#
loop_
_entity.id
_entity.type
_entity.pdbx_description
1 polymer ?
#
loop_
_entity_poly.entity_id
_entity_poly.type
_entity_poly.pdbx_seq_one_letter_code
_entity_poly.pdbx_strand_id
1 'polypeptide(L)'
;MANERKEIELIIITSLITTFSIASHIISFNIYSFDSFIFIPSSITYMLVIALLDYSSVYYSRRFVISMIVIESLSNAILFGLIKSSFIYNLSSLSPIADSLRNILLYFEKMYFANIVGTLIALLINNYIFTFFFKKTNFLTSSFISSTIFILLYTPATDFLAFHGVVNIKNTNLISFNIITNMMSFLFWSLLLNSLIKWRRKND
;
A
#
# COMPACT_ATOMS: atom_id res chain seq x y z
N MET A 1 -13.60 -24.46 -17.26
CA MET A 1 -13.05 -24.77 -15.91
C MET A 1 -11.70 -24.11 -15.63
N ALA A 2 -10.60 -24.38 -16.38
CA ALA A 2 -9.28 -23.75 -16.06
C ALA A 2 -9.26 -22.22 -16.25
N ASN A 3 -9.96 -21.69 -17.24
CA ASN A 3 -10.07 -20.25 -17.49
C ASN A 3 -10.93 -19.56 -16.43
N GLU A 4 -12.06 -20.11 -16.09
CA GLU A 4 -12.95 -19.65 -15.03
C GLU A 4 -12.25 -19.55 -13.67
N ARG A 5 -11.44 -20.57 -13.33
CA ARG A 5 -10.67 -20.58 -12.08
C ARG A 5 -9.65 -19.41 -12.03
N LYS A 6 -9.00 -19.12 -13.18
CA LYS A 6 -8.06 -17.98 -13.27
C LYS A 6 -8.78 -16.63 -13.16
N GLU A 7 -9.97 -16.51 -13.73
CA GLU A 7 -10.79 -15.30 -13.65
C GLU A 7 -11.26 -15.04 -12.22
N ILE A 8 -11.75 -16.06 -11.52
CA ILE A 8 -12.14 -15.98 -10.11
C ILE A 8 -10.94 -15.59 -9.24
N GLU A 9 -9.78 -16.23 -9.44
CA GLU A 9 -8.56 -15.88 -8.71
C GLU A 9 -8.14 -14.43 -8.95
N LEU A 10 -8.22 -13.94 -10.18
CA LEU A 10 -7.93 -12.55 -10.54
C LEU A 10 -8.85 -11.58 -9.81
N ILE A 11 -10.14 -11.86 -9.76
CA ILE A 11 -11.13 -11.05 -9.04
C ILE A 11 -10.80 -11.02 -7.54
N ILE A 12 -10.54 -12.18 -6.94
CA ILE A 12 -10.21 -12.29 -5.52
C ILE A 12 -8.95 -11.47 -5.20
N ILE A 13 -7.87 -11.64 -5.96
CA ILE A 13 -6.61 -10.93 -5.71
C ILE A 13 -6.79 -9.42 -5.88
N THR A 14 -7.48 -8.98 -6.92
CA THR A 14 -7.76 -7.55 -7.15
C THR A 14 -8.58 -6.95 -6.00
N SER A 15 -9.60 -7.68 -5.54
CA SER A 15 -10.43 -7.27 -4.40
C SER A 15 -9.60 -7.18 -3.11
N LEU A 16 -8.72 -8.14 -2.85
CA LEU A 16 -7.82 -8.11 -1.69
C LEU A 16 -6.86 -6.92 -1.77
N ILE A 17 -6.22 -6.68 -2.92
CA ILE A 17 -5.32 -5.54 -3.14
C ILE A 17 -6.05 -4.24 -2.82
N THR A 18 -7.24 -4.03 -3.40
CA THR A 18 -8.02 -2.81 -3.19
C THR A 18 -8.46 -2.65 -1.73
N THR A 19 -8.96 -3.72 -1.11
CA THR A 19 -9.43 -3.69 0.27
C THR A 19 -8.30 -3.40 1.25
N PHE A 20 -7.17 -4.09 1.12
CA PHE A 20 -6.02 -3.85 2.00
C PHE A 20 -5.36 -2.49 1.77
N SER A 21 -5.37 -1.98 0.54
CA SER A 21 -4.90 -0.62 0.25
C SER A 21 -5.77 0.42 0.93
N ILE A 22 -7.09 0.35 0.78
CA ILE A 22 -8.05 1.24 1.45
C ILE A 22 -7.87 1.16 2.97
N ALA A 23 -7.83 -0.06 3.52
CA ALA A 23 -7.63 -0.26 4.96
C ALA A 23 -6.32 0.35 5.45
N SER A 24 -5.22 0.19 4.69
CA SER A 24 -3.93 0.75 5.06
C SER A 24 -3.95 2.28 5.12
N HIS A 25 -4.62 2.94 4.19
CA HIS A 25 -4.79 4.39 4.22
C HIS A 25 -5.59 4.87 5.43
N ILE A 26 -6.63 4.15 5.83
CA ILE A 26 -7.40 4.48 7.03
C ILE A 26 -6.59 4.27 8.31
N ILE A 27 -5.83 3.16 8.37
CA ILE A 27 -5.03 2.78 9.55
C ILE A 27 -3.77 3.65 9.68
N SER A 28 -3.30 4.29 8.61
CA SER A 28 -2.07 5.10 8.61
C SER A 28 -2.11 6.31 9.54
N PHE A 29 -3.31 6.73 9.98
CA PHE A 29 -3.46 7.78 11.01
C PHE A 29 -3.11 7.32 12.41
N ASN A 30 -3.08 6.01 12.66
CA ASN A 30 -2.72 5.48 13.96
C ASN A 30 -1.20 5.35 14.04
N ILE A 31 -0.58 6.28 14.74
CA ILE A 31 0.86 6.26 15.02
C ILE A 31 1.04 5.86 16.47
N TYR A 32 1.71 4.75 16.71
CA TYR A 32 2.04 4.28 18.05
C TYR A 32 3.49 4.60 18.37
N SER A 33 3.73 5.09 19.57
CA SER A 33 5.06 5.35 20.10
C SER A 33 5.30 4.48 21.33
N PHE A 34 6.36 3.69 21.29
CA PHE A 34 6.85 2.89 22.42
C PHE A 34 8.28 3.36 22.72
N ASP A 35 8.46 4.24 23.72
CA ASP A 35 9.71 4.91 23.99
C ASP A 35 10.28 5.62 22.76
N SER A 36 11.37 5.12 22.22
CA SER A 36 12.00 5.63 20.99
C SER A 36 11.50 4.96 19.71
N PHE A 37 10.73 3.89 19.81
CA PHE A 37 10.23 3.15 18.65
C PHE A 37 8.88 3.72 18.19
N ILE A 38 8.77 4.00 16.89
CA ILE A 38 7.55 4.50 16.26
C ILE A 38 7.04 3.43 15.30
N PHE A 39 5.76 3.09 15.45
CA PHE A 39 5.12 2.07 14.65
C PHE A 39 3.86 2.61 13.99
N ILE A 40 3.78 2.41 12.67
CA ILE A 40 2.60 2.73 11.84
C ILE A 40 2.00 1.40 11.36
N PRO A 41 0.81 0.99 11.85
CA PRO A 41 0.23 -0.32 11.50
C PRO A 41 -0.07 -0.52 10.02
N SER A 42 -0.26 0.57 9.26
CA SER A 42 -0.45 0.51 7.82
C SER A 42 0.73 -0.14 7.08
N SER A 43 1.93 -0.13 7.68
CA SER A 43 3.11 -0.81 7.14
C SER A 43 2.87 -2.31 6.92
N ILE A 44 2.10 -2.96 7.80
CA ILE A 44 1.80 -4.39 7.66
C ILE A 44 0.86 -4.64 6.48
N THR A 45 -0.24 -3.88 6.43
CA THR A 45 -1.30 -4.08 5.43
C THR A 45 -0.87 -3.62 4.04
N TYR A 46 -0.14 -2.50 3.94
CA TYR A 46 0.31 -2.00 2.65
C TYR A 46 1.42 -2.84 2.02
N MET A 47 2.32 -3.38 2.82
CA MET A 47 3.34 -4.31 2.32
C MET A 47 2.76 -5.62 1.80
N LEU A 48 1.60 -6.05 2.30
CA LEU A 48 0.84 -7.16 1.71
C LEU A 48 0.35 -6.80 0.30
N VAL A 49 -0.13 -5.59 0.07
CA VAL A 49 -0.57 -5.12 -1.27
C VAL A 49 0.57 -5.25 -2.28
N ILE A 50 1.77 -4.77 -1.91
CA ILE A 50 2.95 -4.85 -2.79
C ILE A 50 3.32 -6.31 -3.07
N ALA A 51 3.35 -7.13 -2.04
CA ALA A 51 3.68 -8.56 -2.18
C ALA A 51 2.64 -9.31 -3.05
N LEU A 52 1.34 -8.96 -2.96
CA LEU A 52 0.29 -9.50 -3.83
C LEU A 52 0.42 -9.04 -5.29
N LEU A 53 0.87 -7.81 -5.54
CA LEU A 53 1.17 -7.34 -6.90
C LEU A 53 2.37 -8.07 -7.50
N ASP A 54 3.42 -8.31 -6.71
CA ASP A 54 4.56 -9.11 -7.14
C ASP A 54 4.14 -10.57 -7.42
N TYR A 55 3.32 -11.17 -6.54
CA TYR A 55 2.74 -12.50 -6.76
C TYR A 55 1.91 -12.54 -8.05
N SER A 56 1.08 -11.54 -8.27
CA SER A 56 0.26 -11.43 -9.48
C SER A 56 1.13 -11.34 -10.75
N SER A 57 2.28 -10.70 -10.67
CA SER A 57 3.23 -10.57 -11.78
C SER A 57 3.87 -11.90 -12.19
N VAL A 58 3.80 -12.94 -11.34
CA VAL A 58 4.26 -14.31 -11.69
C VAL A 58 3.26 -15.03 -12.60
N TYR A 59 1.95 -14.81 -12.39
CA TYR A 59 0.90 -15.61 -13.01
C TYR A 59 0.12 -14.86 -14.08
N TYR A 60 0.11 -13.53 -14.04
CA TYR A 60 -0.68 -12.70 -14.94
C TYR A 60 0.20 -11.81 -15.83
N SER A 61 -0.35 -11.44 -16.98
CA SER A 61 0.37 -10.53 -17.87
C SER A 61 0.57 -9.15 -17.24
N ARG A 62 1.63 -8.46 -17.67
CA ARG A 62 1.94 -7.11 -17.21
C ARG A 62 0.75 -6.14 -17.35
N ARG A 63 -0.07 -6.29 -18.40
CA ARG A 63 -1.25 -5.44 -18.59
C ARG A 63 -2.26 -5.60 -17.46
N PHE A 64 -2.52 -6.83 -17.03
CA PHE A 64 -3.42 -7.10 -15.90
C PHE A 64 -2.90 -6.52 -14.59
N VAL A 65 -1.60 -6.67 -14.31
CA VAL A 65 -1.01 -6.12 -13.08
C VAL A 65 -1.07 -4.59 -13.08
N ILE A 66 -0.78 -3.94 -14.21
CA ILE A 66 -0.96 -2.49 -14.35
C ILE A 66 -2.43 -2.09 -14.12
N SER A 67 -3.39 -2.87 -14.66
CA SER A 67 -4.81 -2.60 -14.40
C SER A 67 -5.18 -2.74 -12.92
N MET A 68 -4.63 -3.71 -12.19
CA MET A 68 -4.82 -3.82 -10.74
C MET A 68 -4.29 -2.59 -10.00
N ILE A 69 -3.10 -2.09 -10.36
CA ILE A 69 -2.52 -0.88 -9.77
C ILE A 69 -3.40 0.34 -10.04
N VAL A 70 -3.90 0.47 -11.27
CA VAL A 70 -4.78 1.59 -11.64
C VAL A 70 -6.13 1.50 -10.90
N ILE A 71 -6.72 0.31 -10.81
CA ILE A 71 -7.98 0.09 -10.07
C ILE A 71 -7.78 0.41 -8.59
N GLU A 72 -6.69 -0.03 -7.99
CA GLU A 72 -6.34 0.27 -6.61
C GLU A 72 -6.26 1.79 -6.37
N SER A 73 -5.45 2.49 -7.17
CA SER A 73 -5.26 3.94 -7.04
C SER A 73 -6.55 4.72 -7.32
N LEU A 74 -7.35 4.30 -8.30
CA LEU A 74 -8.64 4.92 -8.61
C LEU A 74 -9.66 4.71 -7.49
N SER A 75 -9.71 3.51 -6.91
CA SER A 75 -10.59 3.21 -5.78
C SER A 75 -10.26 4.09 -4.57
N ASN A 76 -8.98 4.28 -4.29
CA ASN A 76 -8.54 5.20 -3.25
C ASN A 76 -8.92 6.66 -3.57
N ALA A 77 -8.75 7.10 -4.82
CA ALA A 77 -9.14 8.45 -5.25
C ALA A 77 -10.66 8.69 -5.13
N ILE A 78 -11.48 7.71 -5.52
CA ILE A 78 -12.94 7.77 -5.39
C ILE A 78 -13.33 7.85 -3.91
N LEU A 79 -12.78 6.98 -3.07
CA LEU A 79 -13.06 7.00 -1.63
C LEU A 79 -12.75 8.37 -1.03
N PHE A 80 -11.59 8.93 -1.35
CA PHE A 80 -11.24 10.27 -0.89
C PHE A 80 -12.20 11.35 -1.39
N GLY A 81 -12.56 11.32 -2.67
CA GLY A 81 -13.54 12.23 -3.24
C GLY A 81 -14.88 12.17 -2.54
N LEU A 82 -15.37 10.96 -2.22
CA LEU A 82 -16.60 10.75 -1.47
C LEU A 82 -16.51 11.28 -0.04
N ILE A 83 -15.42 10.99 0.66
CA ILE A 83 -15.19 11.50 2.01
C ILE A 83 -15.12 13.04 1.97
N LYS A 84 -14.35 13.63 1.06
CA LYS A 84 -14.26 15.08 0.93
C LYS A 84 -15.60 15.72 0.59
N SER A 85 -16.35 15.17 -0.34
CA SER A 85 -17.66 15.70 -0.76
C SER A 85 -18.68 15.70 0.37
N SER A 86 -18.64 14.74 1.29
CA SER A 86 -19.55 14.68 2.44
C SER A 86 -19.33 15.84 3.44
N PHE A 87 -18.20 16.55 3.38
CA PHE A 87 -17.87 17.67 4.26
C PHE A 87 -17.88 19.04 3.58
N ILE A 88 -18.18 19.13 2.27
CA ILE A 88 -18.25 20.39 1.53
C ILE A 88 -19.42 21.25 2.03
N TYR A 89 -20.51 20.63 2.45
CA TYR A 89 -21.64 21.34 2.99
C TYR A 89 -21.37 21.67 4.46
N ASN A 90 -21.19 22.97 4.74
CA ASN A 90 -21.07 23.54 6.11
C ASN A 90 -22.38 23.44 6.91
N LEU A 91 -23.08 22.32 6.81
CA LEU A 91 -24.21 22.03 7.66
C LEU A 91 -23.69 21.76 9.07
N SER A 92 -24.23 22.49 10.05
CA SER A 92 -24.00 22.23 11.47
C SER A 92 -24.32 20.76 11.72
N SER A 93 -23.30 19.94 11.92
CA SER A 93 -23.55 18.53 12.19
C SER A 93 -24.04 18.39 13.62
N LEU A 94 -25.13 17.65 13.81
CA LEU A 94 -25.66 17.28 15.14
C LEU A 94 -24.75 16.21 15.81
N SER A 95 -23.69 15.78 15.15
CA SER A 95 -22.81 14.71 15.64
C SER A 95 -21.46 15.27 16.12
N PRO A 96 -21.07 15.06 17.40
CA PRO A 96 -19.76 15.42 17.91
C PRO A 96 -18.59 14.78 17.14
N ILE A 97 -18.85 13.64 16.49
CA ILE A 97 -17.87 12.91 15.69
C ILE A 97 -17.53 13.67 14.39
N ALA A 98 -18.48 14.44 13.84
CA ALA A 98 -18.25 15.14 12.58
C ALA A 98 -17.19 16.26 12.70
N ASP A 99 -17.14 16.97 13.83
CA ASP A 99 -16.12 18.00 14.04
C ASP A 99 -14.74 17.40 14.21
N SER A 100 -14.63 16.25 14.89
CA SER A 100 -13.38 15.49 15.00
C SER A 100 -12.90 14.97 13.64
N LEU A 101 -13.82 14.43 12.83
CA LEU A 101 -13.53 13.98 11.46
C LEU A 101 -13.13 15.15 10.56
N ARG A 102 -13.75 16.32 10.69
CA ARG A 102 -13.39 17.52 9.92
C ARG A 102 -11.95 17.96 10.21
N ASN A 103 -11.53 17.96 11.45
CA ASN A 103 -10.16 18.28 11.84
C ASN A 103 -9.17 17.25 11.26
N ILE A 104 -9.50 15.97 11.32
CA ILE A 104 -8.71 14.90 10.70
C ILE A 104 -8.61 15.12 9.18
N LEU A 105 -9.68 15.51 8.51
CA LEU A 105 -9.71 15.71 7.05
C LEU A 105 -8.83 16.84 6.56
N LEU A 106 -8.60 17.89 7.34
CA LEU A 106 -7.67 18.97 6.99
C LEU A 106 -6.22 18.46 6.87
N TYR A 107 -5.84 17.51 7.72
CA TYR A 107 -4.54 16.83 7.65
C TYR A 107 -4.55 15.72 6.58
N PHE A 108 -5.70 15.08 6.40
CA PHE A 108 -5.94 14.02 5.45
C PHE A 108 -5.69 14.45 4.00
N GLU A 109 -6.02 15.68 3.64
CA GLU A 109 -5.93 16.15 2.26
C GLU A 109 -4.48 16.12 1.72
N LYS A 110 -3.52 16.64 2.51
CA LYS A 110 -2.10 16.62 2.14
C LYS A 110 -1.55 15.20 2.03
N MET A 111 -1.86 14.39 3.03
CA MET A 111 -1.41 13.00 3.12
C MET A 111 -1.99 12.15 2.00
N TYR A 112 -3.26 12.35 1.68
CA TYR A 112 -3.98 11.52 0.72
C TYR A 112 -3.55 11.79 -0.72
N PHE A 113 -3.39 13.06 -1.09
CA PHE A 113 -2.92 13.43 -2.42
C PHE A 113 -1.50 12.93 -2.67
N ALA A 114 -0.61 13.11 -1.70
CA ALA A 114 0.75 12.59 -1.76
C ALA A 114 0.77 11.05 -1.88
N ASN A 115 -0.10 10.38 -1.13
CA ASN A 115 -0.21 8.93 -1.18
C ASN A 115 -0.77 8.43 -2.51
N ILE A 116 -1.87 8.95 -3.04
CA ILE A 116 -2.45 8.45 -4.30
C ILE A 116 -1.45 8.58 -5.46
N VAL A 117 -0.92 9.77 -5.69
CA VAL A 117 0.00 10.02 -6.80
C VAL A 117 1.33 9.30 -6.57
N GLY A 118 1.87 9.42 -5.36
CA GLY A 118 3.13 8.75 -4.99
C GLY A 118 3.03 7.24 -5.08
N THR A 119 1.93 6.67 -4.59
CA THR A 119 1.65 5.22 -4.64
C THR A 119 1.54 4.71 -6.07
N LEU A 120 0.75 5.37 -6.92
CA LEU A 120 0.60 4.95 -8.31
C LEU A 120 1.95 4.89 -9.02
N ILE A 121 2.75 5.95 -8.93
CA ILE A 121 4.07 6.01 -9.56
C ILE A 121 4.99 4.95 -8.98
N ALA A 122 5.02 4.84 -7.66
CA ALA A 122 5.92 3.92 -6.97
C ALA A 122 5.57 2.44 -7.23
N LEU A 123 4.27 2.07 -7.28
CA LEU A 123 3.84 0.72 -7.64
C LEU A 123 4.16 0.36 -9.09
N LEU A 124 4.02 1.31 -10.02
CA LEU A 124 4.41 1.11 -11.42
C LEU A 124 5.92 0.87 -11.54
N ILE A 125 6.73 1.64 -10.81
CA ILE A 125 8.20 1.46 -10.76
C ILE A 125 8.54 0.10 -10.13
N ASN A 126 7.93 -0.25 -9.00
CA ASN A 126 8.13 -1.54 -8.35
C ASN A 126 7.83 -2.71 -9.30
N ASN A 127 6.68 -2.67 -9.97
CA ASN A 127 6.28 -3.70 -10.92
C ASN A 127 7.25 -3.80 -12.11
N TYR A 128 7.75 -2.67 -12.61
CA TYR A 128 8.75 -2.65 -13.67
C TYR A 128 10.05 -3.32 -13.22
N ILE A 129 10.58 -2.95 -12.05
CA ILE A 129 11.81 -3.48 -11.48
C ILE A 129 11.64 -4.97 -11.19
N PHE A 130 10.54 -5.37 -10.54
CA PHE A 130 10.22 -6.77 -10.27
C PHE A 130 10.26 -7.59 -11.56
N THR A 131 9.52 -7.18 -12.59
CA THR A 131 9.42 -7.90 -13.87
C THR A 131 10.78 -8.01 -14.57
N PHE A 132 11.61 -6.98 -14.46
CA PHE A 132 12.97 -6.99 -15.02
C PHE A 132 13.86 -8.03 -14.34
N PHE A 133 13.87 -8.06 -13.01
CA PHE A 133 14.70 -9.01 -12.26
C PHE A 133 14.13 -10.43 -12.28
N PHE A 134 12.80 -10.59 -12.30
CA PHE A 134 12.18 -11.92 -12.31
C PHE A 134 12.51 -12.75 -13.54
N LYS A 135 12.86 -12.11 -14.65
CA LYS A 135 13.37 -12.81 -15.85
C LYS A 135 14.76 -13.43 -15.65
N LYS A 136 15.52 -12.98 -14.64
CA LYS A 136 16.91 -13.37 -14.40
C LYS A 136 17.12 -14.11 -13.07
N THR A 137 16.15 -14.00 -12.17
CA THR A 137 16.27 -14.52 -10.80
C THR A 137 14.97 -15.23 -10.36
N ASN A 138 14.86 -15.58 -9.10
CA ASN A 138 13.66 -16.17 -8.52
C ASN A 138 12.73 -15.11 -7.93
N PHE A 139 11.52 -15.54 -7.53
CA PHE A 139 10.50 -14.66 -6.95
C PHE A 139 11.03 -13.86 -5.75
N LEU A 140 11.62 -14.53 -4.75
CA LEU A 140 12.07 -13.84 -3.54
C LEU A 140 13.14 -12.78 -3.82
N THR A 141 14.12 -13.09 -4.65
CA THR A 141 15.20 -12.14 -4.98
C THR A 141 14.65 -10.94 -5.73
N SER A 142 13.78 -11.17 -6.71
CA SER A 142 13.17 -10.10 -7.52
C SER A 142 12.27 -9.20 -6.68
N SER A 143 11.43 -9.81 -5.86
CA SER A 143 10.51 -9.14 -4.97
C SER A 143 11.28 -8.33 -3.91
N PHE A 144 12.32 -8.90 -3.32
CA PHE A 144 13.15 -8.19 -2.34
C PHE A 144 13.86 -6.98 -2.94
N ILE A 145 14.47 -7.11 -4.13
CA ILE A 145 15.16 -5.99 -4.79
C ILE A 145 14.17 -4.88 -5.15
N SER A 146 13.06 -5.22 -5.82
CA SER A 146 12.09 -4.22 -6.26
C SER A 146 11.47 -3.46 -5.08
N SER A 147 11.09 -4.18 -4.03
CA SER A 147 10.44 -3.57 -2.87
C SER A 147 11.42 -2.85 -1.95
N THR A 148 12.68 -3.26 -1.87
CA THR A 148 13.70 -2.46 -1.19
C THR A 148 13.85 -1.10 -1.86
N ILE A 149 13.96 -1.05 -3.19
CA ILE A 149 14.04 0.21 -3.93
C ILE A 149 12.75 1.03 -3.73
N PHE A 150 11.59 0.38 -3.81
CA PHE A 150 10.30 1.02 -3.54
C PHE A 150 10.28 1.65 -2.14
N ILE A 151 10.59 0.89 -1.09
CA ILE A 151 10.52 1.35 0.30
C ILE A 151 11.47 2.52 0.54
N LEU A 152 12.71 2.44 0.03
CA LEU A 152 13.71 3.48 0.21
C LEU A 152 13.38 4.79 -0.53
N LEU A 153 12.65 4.74 -1.62
CA LEU A 153 12.24 5.93 -2.37
C LEU A 153 10.89 6.48 -1.88
N TYR A 154 9.92 5.60 -1.72
CA TYR A 154 8.54 5.96 -1.42
C TYR A 154 8.35 6.38 0.04
N THR A 155 8.84 5.59 1.00
CA THR A 155 8.60 5.86 2.43
C THR A 155 9.12 7.23 2.87
N PRO A 156 10.37 7.63 2.59
CA PRO A 156 10.84 8.97 2.99
C PRO A 156 10.05 10.10 2.33
N ALA A 157 9.69 9.95 1.06
CA ALA A 157 8.96 10.99 0.32
C ALA A 157 7.54 11.17 0.87
N THR A 158 6.82 10.07 1.07
CA THR A 158 5.44 10.11 1.57
C THR A 158 5.36 10.48 3.04
N ASP A 159 6.22 9.93 3.89
CA ASP A 159 6.24 10.26 5.32
C ASP A 159 6.60 11.73 5.55
N PHE A 160 7.56 12.26 4.80
CA PHE A 160 7.88 13.68 4.88
C PHE A 160 6.68 14.54 4.46
N LEU A 161 6.05 14.25 3.33
CA LEU A 161 4.89 15.02 2.86
C LEU A 161 3.68 14.89 3.78
N ALA A 162 3.43 13.69 4.31
CA ALA A 162 2.29 13.40 5.16
C ALA A 162 2.40 14.02 6.56
N PHE A 163 3.57 13.92 7.18
CA PHE A 163 3.75 14.22 8.60
C PHE A 163 4.51 15.51 8.88
N HIS A 164 5.03 16.20 7.86
CA HIS A 164 5.74 17.46 8.06
C HIS A 164 4.81 18.54 8.64
N GLY A 165 5.15 19.03 9.84
CA GLY A 165 4.37 20.04 10.56
C GLY A 165 3.10 19.52 11.24
N VAL A 166 2.82 18.21 11.20
CA VAL A 166 1.62 17.60 11.80
C VAL A 166 1.93 16.87 13.09
N VAL A 167 3.11 16.28 13.21
CA VAL A 167 3.51 15.47 14.36
C VAL A 167 4.75 16.05 15.01
N ASN A 168 4.72 16.21 16.34
CA ASN A 168 5.87 16.67 17.15
C ASN A 168 6.97 15.60 17.31
N ILE A 169 7.18 14.79 16.29
CA ILE A 169 8.19 13.74 16.26
C ILE A 169 9.30 14.20 15.29
N LYS A 170 10.55 13.93 15.67
CA LYS A 170 11.66 14.14 14.73
C LYS A 170 11.39 13.30 13.49
N ASN A 171 11.11 13.93 12.35
CA ASN A 171 10.78 13.26 11.09
C ASN A 171 11.77 12.15 10.70
N THR A 172 13.06 12.33 11.05
CA THR A 172 14.12 11.35 10.81
C THR A 172 13.87 10.03 11.55
N ASN A 173 13.41 10.06 12.78
CA ASN A 173 13.13 8.84 13.55
C ASN A 173 11.90 8.12 12.99
N LEU A 174 10.83 8.86 12.69
CA LEU A 174 9.62 8.30 12.08
C LEU A 174 9.97 7.57 10.78
N ILE A 175 10.67 8.22 9.86
CA ILE A 175 11.04 7.67 8.56
C ILE A 175 11.91 6.41 8.72
N SER A 176 12.93 6.46 9.60
CA SER A 176 13.83 5.33 9.81
C SER A 176 13.09 4.10 10.35
N PHE A 177 12.24 4.27 11.34
CA PHE A 177 11.45 3.17 11.91
C PHE A 177 10.41 2.63 10.92
N ASN A 178 9.78 3.53 10.14
CA ASN A 178 8.81 3.10 9.13
C ASN A 178 9.48 2.30 8.00
N ILE A 179 10.69 2.69 7.56
CA ILE A 179 11.48 1.90 6.59
C ILE A 179 11.74 0.50 7.15
N ILE A 180 12.21 0.39 8.40
CA ILE A 180 12.51 -0.92 9.02
C ILE A 180 11.23 -1.77 9.10
N THR A 181 10.14 -1.20 9.57
CA THR A 181 8.85 -1.89 9.71
C THR A 181 8.31 -2.34 8.36
N ASN A 182 8.39 -1.49 7.34
CA ASN A 182 8.00 -1.83 5.98
C ASN A 182 8.85 -2.98 5.42
N MET A 183 10.16 -2.96 5.61
CA MET A 183 11.05 -4.04 5.14
C MET A 183 10.76 -5.36 5.84
N MET A 184 10.56 -5.37 7.15
CA MET A 184 10.23 -6.57 7.92
C MET A 184 8.87 -7.14 7.51
N SER A 185 7.85 -6.30 7.40
CA SER A 185 6.50 -6.69 6.98
C SER A 185 6.50 -7.24 5.56
N PHE A 186 7.21 -6.58 4.65
CA PHE A 186 7.33 -7.04 3.28
C PHE A 186 8.03 -8.40 3.18
N LEU A 187 9.13 -8.59 3.91
CA LEU A 187 9.86 -9.87 3.93
C LEU A 187 8.95 -11.00 4.42
N PHE A 188 8.18 -10.77 5.49
CA PHE A 188 7.21 -11.73 6.01
C PHE A 188 6.20 -12.16 4.93
N TRP A 189 5.54 -11.20 4.27
CA TRP A 189 4.54 -11.48 3.24
C TRP A 189 5.14 -12.16 2.00
N SER A 190 6.33 -11.74 1.58
CA SER A 190 7.03 -12.35 0.43
C SER A 190 7.42 -13.79 0.69
N LEU A 191 7.86 -14.13 1.90
CA LEU A 191 8.15 -15.51 2.29
C LEU A 191 6.89 -16.38 2.27
N LEU A 192 5.78 -15.86 2.78
CA LEU A 192 4.50 -16.56 2.79
C LEU A 192 4.00 -16.81 1.36
N LEU A 193 4.02 -15.80 0.50
CA LEU A 193 3.60 -15.93 -0.91
C LEU A 193 4.55 -16.81 -1.72
N ASN A 194 5.85 -16.79 -1.46
CA ASN A 194 6.79 -17.71 -2.08
C ASN A 194 6.50 -19.17 -1.71
N SER A 195 6.09 -19.42 -0.47
CA SER A 195 5.66 -20.75 -0.05
C SER A 195 4.40 -21.20 -0.79
N LEU A 196 3.46 -20.27 -1.01
CA LEU A 196 2.25 -20.53 -1.81
C LEU A 196 2.60 -20.80 -3.29
N ILE A 197 3.53 -20.06 -3.88
CA ILE A 197 4.01 -20.31 -5.26
C ILE A 197 4.61 -21.71 -5.39
N LYS A 198 5.46 -22.10 -4.43
CA LYS A 198 6.09 -23.42 -4.43
C LYS A 198 5.07 -24.54 -4.27
N TRP A 199 4.10 -24.36 -3.38
CA TRP A 199 3.01 -25.31 -3.19
C TRP A 199 2.16 -25.48 -4.45
N ARG A 200 1.80 -24.38 -5.10
CA ARG A 200 1.03 -24.37 -6.33
C ARG A 200 1.77 -25.11 -7.46
N ARG A 201 3.04 -24.79 -7.68
CA ARG A 201 3.87 -25.47 -8.72
C ARG A 201 4.05 -26.96 -8.49
N LYS A 202 3.83 -27.44 -7.28
CA LYS A 202 3.91 -28.87 -6.96
C LYS A 202 2.60 -29.61 -7.26
N ASN A 203 1.47 -28.88 -7.26
CA ASN A 203 0.13 -29.47 -7.37
C ASN A 203 -0.57 -29.17 -8.73
N ASP A 204 0.00 -28.28 -9.55
CA ASP A 204 -0.36 -28.06 -10.96
C ASP A 204 0.51 -28.95 -11.87
#